data_a8965c1cb89194cbb89ef6b7d6df5b4f
#
_entry.id   a8965c1cb89194cbb89ef6b7d6df5b4f
#
_cell.length_a   1.000
_cell.length_b   1.000
_cell.length_c   1.000
_cell.angle_alpha   90.00
_cell.angle_beta   90.00
_cell.angle_gamma   90.00
#
_symmetry.space_group_name_H-M   'P 1'
#
loop_
_entity.id
_entity.type
_entity.pdbx_description
1 polymer ?
#
loop_
_entity_poly.entity_id
_entity_poly.type
_entity_poly.pdbx_seq_one_letter_code
_entity_poly.pdbx_strand_id
1 'polypeptide(L)'
;MTLAATYYGANGWLLEFDDLRVLVDPWLRGSLSFPPGEWLLKGELPCERKVPEKLNLLLLTQGLADHAHPETLALLPKDLPVIGSVAAARVVERLGFTKVKALSPGERTTHQGLQVRASAGAPVPMVENGYLLEHPAGSLYLEPHGFLDPALEPQ
;
A
#
# COMPACT_ATOMS: atom_id res chain seq x y z
N MET A 1 -7.25 -22.16 -6.09
CA MET A 1 -6.50 -20.88 -6.20
C MET A 1 -7.50 -19.77 -6.20
N THR A 2 -7.37 -18.81 -5.28
CA THR A 2 -8.34 -17.74 -5.07
C THR A 2 -7.62 -16.41 -4.94
N LEU A 3 -8.06 -15.42 -5.73
CA LEU A 3 -7.70 -14.02 -5.54
C LEU A 3 -8.94 -13.28 -5.05
N ALA A 4 -8.84 -12.64 -3.89
CA ALA A 4 -9.91 -11.80 -3.33
C ALA A 4 -9.37 -10.42 -2.97
N ALA A 5 -10.24 -9.40 -3.06
CA ALA A 5 -9.93 -8.04 -2.67
C ALA A 5 -11.05 -7.47 -1.82
N THR A 6 -10.71 -6.97 -0.63
CA THR A 6 -11.63 -6.31 0.30
C THR A 6 -11.26 -4.85 0.43
N TYR A 7 -12.19 -3.96 0.11
CA TYR A 7 -12.00 -2.51 0.19
C TYR A 7 -12.18 -1.98 1.61
N TYR A 8 -11.24 -1.18 2.08
CA TYR A 8 -11.24 -0.61 3.44
C TYR A 8 -11.45 0.91 3.49
N GLY A 9 -11.69 1.54 2.38
CA GLY A 9 -11.89 2.99 2.28
C GLY A 9 -10.61 3.73 1.88
N ALA A 10 -10.76 4.95 1.38
CA ALA A 10 -9.71 5.75 0.75
C ALA A 10 -8.93 4.91 -0.28
N ASN A 11 -7.62 4.70 -0.07
CA ASN A 11 -6.79 3.85 -0.92
C ASN A 11 -6.57 2.44 -0.34
N GLY A 12 -7.28 2.10 0.77
CA GLY A 12 -7.03 0.90 1.56
C GLY A 12 -7.67 -0.37 1.02
N TRP A 13 -6.87 -1.42 0.88
CA TRP A 13 -7.32 -2.74 0.45
C TRP A 13 -6.68 -3.86 1.27
N LEU A 14 -7.40 -4.96 1.47
CA LEU A 14 -6.83 -6.25 1.80
C LEU A 14 -6.91 -7.14 0.56
N LEU A 15 -5.77 -7.57 0.05
CA LEU A 15 -5.66 -8.51 -1.05
C LEU A 15 -5.29 -9.88 -0.49
N GLU A 16 -5.96 -10.91 -0.97
CA GLU A 16 -5.74 -12.29 -0.55
C GLU A 16 -5.45 -13.16 -1.78
N PHE A 17 -4.20 -13.63 -1.85
CA PHE A 17 -3.74 -14.55 -2.89
C PHE A 17 -3.58 -15.94 -2.24
N ASP A 18 -4.61 -16.76 -2.28
CA ASP A 18 -4.74 -17.98 -1.46
C ASP A 18 -4.58 -17.62 0.04
N ASP A 19 -3.54 -18.14 0.71
CA ASP A 19 -3.25 -17.84 2.12
C ASP A 19 -2.37 -16.59 2.34
N LEU A 20 -1.87 -15.97 1.27
CA LEU A 20 -1.04 -14.77 1.35
C LEU A 20 -1.91 -13.52 1.47
N ARG A 21 -1.79 -12.82 2.58
CA ARG A 21 -2.60 -11.63 2.90
C ARG A 21 -1.76 -10.37 2.84
N VAL A 22 -2.08 -9.49 1.91
CA VAL A 22 -1.39 -8.22 1.64
C VAL A 22 -2.30 -7.05 2.00
N LEU A 23 -1.88 -6.26 2.97
CA LEU A 23 -2.57 -5.03 3.34
C LEU A 23 -1.98 -3.87 2.54
N VAL A 24 -2.82 -3.13 1.82
CA VAL A 24 -2.41 -2.05 0.92
C VAL A 24 -2.93 -0.72 1.42
N ASP A 25 -2.07 0.29 1.51
CA ASP A 25 -2.40 1.70 1.86
C ASP A 25 -3.49 1.83 2.94
N PRO A 26 -3.33 1.20 4.12
CA PRO A 26 -4.44 1.02 5.03
C PRO A 26 -4.81 2.29 5.81
N TRP A 27 -6.12 2.56 5.87
CA TRP A 27 -6.71 3.51 6.80
C TRP A 27 -7.76 2.77 7.66
N LEU A 28 -7.39 2.42 8.89
CA LEU A 28 -8.21 1.58 9.79
C LEU A 28 -8.73 2.33 11.01
N ARG A 29 -8.10 3.46 11.35
CA ARG A 29 -8.37 4.24 12.55
C ARG A 29 -8.17 5.72 12.30
N GLY A 30 -8.79 6.56 13.15
CA GLY A 30 -8.57 8.00 13.17
C GLY A 30 -9.12 8.74 11.97
N SER A 31 -8.63 9.93 11.75
CA SER A 31 -9.05 10.81 10.67
C SER A 31 -7.91 11.08 9.68
N LEU A 32 -8.28 11.34 8.44
CA LEU A 32 -7.37 11.89 7.43
C LEU A 32 -7.50 13.41 7.43
N SER A 33 -6.41 14.08 7.69
CA SER A 33 -6.32 15.54 7.57
C SER A 33 -5.28 15.93 6.54
N PHE A 34 -5.60 16.94 5.74
CA PHE A 34 -4.72 17.45 4.69
C PHE A 34 -4.33 18.89 4.96
N PRO A 35 -3.11 19.34 4.60
CA PRO A 35 -2.76 20.75 4.71
C PRO A 35 -3.76 21.66 3.97
N PRO A 36 -4.09 22.84 4.51
CA PRO A 36 -3.52 23.49 5.68
C PRO A 36 -4.07 23.02 7.04
N GLY A 37 -4.97 22.06 7.11
CA GLY A 37 -5.45 21.48 8.36
C GLY A 37 -6.88 20.95 8.30
N GLU A 38 -7.31 20.28 9.38
CA GLU A 38 -8.61 19.61 9.50
C GLU A 38 -9.83 20.50 9.24
N TRP A 39 -9.68 21.80 9.41
CA TRP A 39 -10.74 22.77 9.20
C TRP A 39 -11.13 22.95 7.73
N LEU A 40 -10.27 22.54 6.78
CA LEU A 40 -10.54 22.65 5.35
C LEU A 40 -10.90 21.31 4.73
N LEU A 41 -10.11 20.28 5.01
CA LEU A 41 -10.31 18.91 4.47
C LEU A 41 -10.03 17.87 5.54
N LYS A 42 -11.07 17.18 5.97
CA LYS A 42 -11.00 16.09 6.93
C LYS A 42 -11.83 14.90 6.43
N GLY A 43 -11.20 13.74 6.36
CA GLY A 43 -11.89 12.46 6.18
C GLY A 43 -12.08 11.80 7.53
N GLU A 44 -13.25 11.20 7.76
CA GLU A 44 -13.54 10.39 8.94
C GLU A 44 -14.03 9.01 8.54
N LEU A 45 -13.55 7.99 9.23
CA LEU A 45 -14.10 6.65 9.07
C LEU A 45 -15.48 6.58 9.72
N PRO A 46 -16.48 5.97 9.08
CA PRO A 46 -17.79 5.75 9.70
C PRO A 46 -17.69 4.84 10.93
N CYS A 47 -16.68 3.97 10.98
CA CYS A 47 -16.30 3.17 12.14
C CYS A 47 -14.83 2.75 12.03
N GLU A 48 -14.14 2.64 13.14
CA GLU A 48 -12.79 2.06 13.19
C GLU A 48 -12.83 0.58 12.79
N ARG A 49 -11.78 0.13 12.10
CA ARG A 49 -11.62 -1.25 11.66
C ARG A 49 -10.54 -1.95 12.45
N LYS A 50 -10.73 -3.24 12.69
CA LYS A 50 -9.68 -4.08 13.27
C LYS A 50 -8.58 -4.33 12.24
N VAL A 51 -7.36 -4.41 12.74
CA VAL A 51 -6.24 -4.90 11.93
C VAL A 51 -6.56 -6.33 11.48
N PRO A 52 -6.48 -6.64 10.18
CA PRO A 52 -6.67 -8.01 9.69
C PRO A 52 -5.65 -8.96 10.33
N GLU A 53 -6.10 -10.15 10.67
CA GLU A 53 -5.22 -11.18 11.22
C GLU A 53 -4.33 -11.80 10.13
N LYS A 54 -3.21 -12.40 10.55
CA LYS A 54 -2.31 -13.19 9.69
C LYS A 54 -1.82 -12.41 8.46
N LEU A 55 -1.51 -11.13 8.63
CA LEU A 55 -0.89 -10.35 7.57
C LEU A 55 0.52 -10.89 7.24
N ASN A 56 0.82 -11.00 5.96
CA ASN A 56 2.11 -11.44 5.46
C ASN A 56 2.94 -10.27 4.89
N LEU A 57 2.26 -9.22 4.41
CA LEU A 57 2.90 -8.10 3.74
C LEU A 57 2.08 -6.83 3.92
N LEU A 58 2.77 -5.71 4.14
CA LEU A 58 2.26 -4.35 3.96
C LEU A 58 2.80 -3.79 2.66
N LEU A 59 1.93 -3.34 1.77
CA LEU A 59 2.28 -2.72 0.49
C LEU A 59 1.85 -1.26 0.50
N LEU A 60 2.79 -0.34 0.22
CA LEU A 60 2.51 1.10 0.25
C LEU A 60 2.89 1.77 -1.07
N THR A 61 1.93 2.44 -1.68
CA THR A 61 2.14 3.13 -2.97
C THR A 61 2.85 4.46 -2.79
N GLN A 62 2.55 5.18 -1.69
CA GLN A 62 3.02 6.54 -1.45
C GLN A 62 3.27 6.79 0.04
N GLY A 63 3.98 7.90 0.36
CA GLY A 63 4.30 8.29 1.74
C GLY A 63 3.35 9.29 2.38
N LEU A 64 2.30 9.74 1.72
CA LEU A 64 1.30 10.66 2.29
C LEU A 64 0.35 9.93 3.25
N ALA A 65 -0.31 10.68 4.13
CA ALA A 65 -1.12 10.14 5.21
C ALA A 65 -2.35 9.33 4.73
N ASP A 66 -2.86 9.59 3.54
CA ASP A 66 -3.96 8.84 2.93
C ASP A 66 -3.53 7.48 2.31
N HIS A 67 -2.21 7.21 2.28
CA HIS A 67 -1.61 5.93 1.87
C HIS A 67 -0.82 5.29 3.02
N ALA A 68 0.01 6.08 3.70
CA ALA A 68 0.84 5.64 4.82
C ALA A 68 0.33 6.26 6.13
N HIS A 69 -0.90 5.92 6.55
CA HIS A 69 -1.60 6.55 7.66
C HIS A 69 -0.90 6.26 9.02
N PRO A 70 -0.36 7.28 9.70
CA PRO A 70 0.50 7.06 10.87
C PRO A 70 -0.18 6.31 12.02
N GLU A 71 -1.43 6.65 12.35
CA GLU A 71 -2.17 6.00 13.44
C GLU A 71 -2.49 4.53 13.12
N THR A 72 -2.81 4.22 11.86
CA THR A 72 -3.01 2.85 11.41
C THR A 72 -1.69 2.07 11.44
N LEU A 73 -0.61 2.65 10.92
CA LEU A 73 0.71 2.02 10.89
C LEU A 73 1.26 1.76 12.31
N ALA A 74 0.86 2.60 13.29
CA ALA A 74 1.23 2.38 14.70
C ALA A 74 0.64 1.09 15.29
N LEU A 75 -0.50 0.61 14.76
CA LEU A 75 -1.17 -0.62 15.20
C LEU A 75 -0.52 -1.89 14.65
N LEU A 76 0.28 -1.78 13.59
CA LEU A 76 0.85 -2.95 12.90
C LEU A 76 2.13 -3.44 13.59
N PRO A 77 2.38 -4.77 13.59
CA PRO A 77 3.64 -5.34 14.07
C PRO A 77 4.83 -4.73 13.31
N LYS A 78 5.87 -4.33 14.04
CA LYS A 78 7.04 -3.65 13.43
C LYS A 78 7.97 -4.60 12.67
N ASP A 79 7.78 -5.89 12.81
CA ASP A 79 8.45 -6.95 12.06
C ASP A 79 7.64 -7.45 10.85
N LEU A 80 6.44 -6.89 10.63
CA LEU A 80 5.67 -7.15 9.40
C LEU A 80 6.51 -6.67 8.20
N PRO A 81 6.75 -7.53 7.20
CA PRO A 81 7.44 -7.12 5.97
C PRO A 81 6.69 -5.99 5.26
N VAL A 82 7.45 -5.00 4.77
CA VAL A 82 6.92 -3.86 4.02
C VAL A 82 7.60 -3.77 2.67
N ILE A 83 6.82 -3.62 1.62
CA ILE A 83 7.27 -3.18 0.30
C ILE A 83 6.61 -1.83 0.04
N GLY A 84 7.35 -0.84 -0.41
CA GLY A 84 6.79 0.47 -0.66
C GLY A 84 7.61 1.32 -1.63
N SER A 85 7.03 2.44 -2.08
CA SER A 85 7.80 3.47 -2.78
C SER A 85 8.92 3.97 -1.88
N VAL A 86 9.93 4.60 -2.45
CA VAL A 86 11.05 5.18 -1.69
C VAL A 86 10.55 6.16 -0.61
N ALA A 87 9.49 6.93 -0.91
CA ALA A 87 8.88 7.86 0.04
C ALA A 87 8.19 7.11 1.18
N ALA A 88 7.38 6.09 0.87
CA ALA A 88 6.69 5.26 1.86
C ALA A 88 7.66 4.50 2.76
N ALA A 89 8.73 3.93 2.19
CA ALA A 89 9.76 3.23 2.94
C ALA A 89 10.37 4.11 4.04
N ARG A 90 10.71 5.35 3.73
CA ARG A 90 11.23 6.31 4.71
C ARG A 90 10.26 6.62 5.85
N VAL A 91 8.95 6.65 5.55
CA VAL A 91 7.91 6.86 6.57
C VAL A 91 7.87 5.69 7.54
N VAL A 92 7.77 4.45 7.03
CA VAL A 92 7.65 3.26 7.89
C VAL A 92 8.93 2.97 8.68
N GLU A 93 10.11 3.23 8.11
CA GLU A 93 11.38 3.12 8.82
C GLU A 93 11.42 4.04 10.05
N ARG A 94 10.96 5.30 9.91
CA ARG A 94 10.84 6.25 11.04
C ARG A 94 9.83 5.79 12.08
N LEU A 95 8.82 5.01 11.69
CA LEU A 95 7.82 4.40 12.58
C LEU A 95 8.31 3.08 13.20
N GLY A 96 9.55 2.68 12.93
CA GLY A 96 10.21 1.54 13.56
C GLY A 96 10.00 0.19 12.86
N PHE A 97 9.51 0.15 11.64
CA PHE A 97 9.45 -1.09 10.87
C PHE A 97 10.87 -1.56 10.51
N THR A 98 11.13 -2.85 10.68
CA THR A 98 12.48 -3.42 10.59
C THR A 98 12.75 -4.20 9.31
N LYS A 99 11.70 -4.58 8.57
CA LYS A 99 11.79 -5.38 7.35
C LYS A 99 11.21 -4.59 6.17
N VAL A 100 11.92 -3.56 5.74
CA VAL A 100 11.45 -2.61 4.71
C VAL A 100 12.23 -2.80 3.41
N LYS A 101 11.50 -2.93 2.31
CA LYS A 101 12.03 -2.97 0.96
C LYS A 101 11.46 -1.80 0.16
N ALA A 102 12.28 -0.82 -0.16
CA ALA A 102 11.93 0.24 -1.10
C ALA A 102 12.06 -0.27 -2.54
N LEU A 103 11.13 0.15 -3.40
CA LEU A 103 11.19 -0.07 -4.84
C LEU A 103 11.03 1.27 -5.57
N SER A 104 11.85 1.46 -6.59
CA SER A 104 11.67 2.51 -7.60
C SER A 104 10.92 1.95 -8.81
N PRO A 105 10.25 2.78 -9.62
CA PRO A 105 9.63 2.35 -10.87
C PRO A 105 10.59 1.51 -11.74
N GLY A 106 10.10 0.37 -12.24
CA GLY A 106 10.88 -0.62 -13.00
C GLY A 106 11.54 -1.70 -12.14
N GLU A 107 11.72 -1.47 -10.84
CA GLU A 107 12.26 -2.49 -9.93
C GLU A 107 11.20 -3.56 -9.57
N ARG A 108 11.67 -4.73 -9.19
CA ARG A 108 10.84 -5.86 -8.79
C ARG A 108 11.44 -6.61 -7.62
N THR A 109 10.58 -7.29 -6.90
CA THR A 109 10.96 -8.20 -5.81
C THR A 109 9.94 -9.34 -5.70
N THR A 110 10.26 -10.36 -4.93
CA THR A 110 9.33 -11.46 -4.66
C THR A 110 9.18 -11.63 -3.16
N HIS A 111 7.94 -11.82 -2.70
CA HIS A 111 7.63 -12.11 -1.30
C HIS A 111 6.65 -13.28 -1.21
N GLN A 112 7.08 -14.40 -0.62
CA GLN A 112 6.26 -15.62 -0.45
C GLN A 112 5.50 -16.05 -1.72
N GLY A 113 6.18 -16.02 -2.88
CA GLY A 113 5.60 -16.42 -4.16
C GLY A 113 4.88 -15.29 -4.92
N LEU A 114 4.56 -14.17 -4.27
CA LEU A 114 4.02 -12.98 -4.92
C LEU A 114 5.16 -12.20 -5.58
N GLN A 115 5.12 -12.02 -6.88
CA GLN A 115 5.99 -11.08 -7.59
C GLN A 115 5.37 -9.69 -7.50
N VAL A 116 6.17 -8.71 -7.08
CA VAL A 116 5.80 -7.31 -6.97
C VAL A 116 6.72 -6.51 -7.90
N ARG A 117 6.16 -5.94 -8.95
CA ARG A 117 6.86 -5.03 -9.86
C ARG A 117 6.34 -3.62 -9.67
N ALA A 118 7.23 -2.69 -9.33
CA ALA A 118 6.88 -1.28 -9.27
C ALA A 118 6.82 -0.67 -10.67
N SER A 119 5.78 0.10 -10.94
CA SER A 119 5.63 0.96 -12.11
C SER A 119 5.63 2.42 -11.69
N ALA A 120 5.74 3.33 -12.64
CA ALA A 120 5.48 4.72 -12.36
C ALA A 120 4.01 4.88 -11.94
N GLY A 121 3.79 5.65 -10.89
CA GLY A 121 2.46 6.11 -10.50
C GLY A 121 2.14 7.47 -11.13
N ALA A 122 1.00 8.04 -10.76
CA ALA A 122 0.57 9.34 -11.23
C ALA A 122 1.61 10.44 -10.90
N PRO A 123 1.72 11.49 -11.72
CA PRO A 123 2.61 12.62 -11.48
C PRO A 123 2.06 13.53 -10.36
N VAL A 124 2.03 12.99 -9.14
CA VAL A 124 1.61 13.70 -7.93
C VAL A 124 2.82 14.32 -7.21
N PRO A 125 2.63 15.23 -6.23
CA PRO A 125 3.74 15.94 -5.59
C PRO A 125 4.79 15.07 -4.90
N MET A 126 4.45 13.82 -4.54
CA MET A 126 5.40 12.84 -3.99
C MET A 126 5.49 11.64 -4.93
N VAL A 127 6.68 11.02 -4.98
CA VAL A 127 6.90 9.83 -5.80
C VAL A 127 5.97 8.71 -5.34
N GLU A 128 5.09 8.31 -6.25
CA GLU A 128 4.15 7.21 -6.09
C GLU A 128 4.57 6.06 -6.99
N ASN A 129 4.31 4.85 -6.52
CA ASN A 129 4.40 3.65 -7.34
C ASN A 129 3.01 3.11 -7.64
N GLY A 130 2.78 2.71 -8.88
CA GLY A 130 1.86 1.63 -9.18
C GLY A 130 2.55 0.29 -8.93
N TYR A 131 1.78 -0.79 -8.81
CA TYR A 131 2.31 -2.14 -8.64
C TYR A 131 1.58 -3.13 -9.54
N LEU A 132 2.35 -3.89 -10.32
CA LEU A 132 1.87 -5.13 -10.91
C LEU A 132 2.21 -6.27 -9.94
N LEU A 133 1.17 -6.94 -9.48
CA LEU A 133 1.21 -8.06 -8.56
C LEU A 133 0.90 -9.34 -9.34
N GLU A 134 1.79 -10.33 -9.30
CA GLU A 134 1.64 -11.58 -10.03
C GLU A 134 1.82 -12.76 -9.07
N HIS A 135 0.80 -13.62 -9.00
CA HIS A 135 0.77 -14.83 -8.18
C HIS A 135 0.05 -15.95 -8.96
N PRO A 136 0.30 -17.24 -8.70
CA PRO A 136 -0.45 -18.33 -9.33
C PRO A 136 -1.98 -18.21 -9.17
N ALA A 137 -2.46 -17.59 -8.10
CA ALA A 137 -3.89 -17.34 -7.86
C ALA A 137 -4.48 -16.23 -8.75
N GLY A 138 -3.65 -15.40 -9.37
CA GLY A 138 -4.07 -14.32 -10.26
C GLY A 138 -3.12 -13.13 -10.27
N SER A 139 -3.35 -12.20 -11.18
CA SER A 139 -2.58 -10.97 -11.31
C SER A 139 -3.47 -9.75 -11.10
N LEU A 140 -2.90 -8.69 -10.54
CA LEU A 140 -3.59 -7.44 -10.25
C LEU A 140 -2.66 -6.26 -10.52
N TYR A 141 -3.15 -5.25 -11.21
CA TYR A 141 -2.52 -3.94 -11.29
C TYR A 141 -3.17 -2.99 -10.28
N LEU A 142 -2.37 -2.37 -9.47
CA LEU A 142 -2.79 -1.46 -8.41
C LEU A 142 -2.15 -0.10 -8.63
N GLU A 143 -2.99 0.91 -8.81
CA GLU A 143 -2.56 2.31 -8.93
C GLU A 143 -3.70 3.21 -8.42
N PRO A 144 -3.47 4.00 -7.35
CA PRO A 144 -4.57 4.67 -6.65
C PRO A 144 -5.16 5.88 -7.40
N HIS A 145 -4.43 6.47 -8.36
CA HIS A 145 -4.87 7.69 -9.06
C HIS A 145 -5.28 7.46 -10.53
N GLY A 146 -5.44 6.20 -10.93
CA GLY A 146 -5.92 5.85 -12.27
C GLY A 146 -4.91 6.09 -13.39
N PHE A 147 -3.62 6.12 -13.07
CA PHE A 147 -2.53 6.24 -14.04
C PHE A 147 -2.10 4.85 -14.52
N LEU A 148 -2.04 4.66 -15.82
CA LEU A 148 -1.43 3.46 -16.41
C LEU A 148 -0.05 3.81 -16.95
N ASP A 149 0.98 3.18 -16.38
CA ASP A 149 2.35 3.35 -16.86
C ASP A 149 2.51 2.73 -18.25
N PRO A 150 2.85 3.52 -19.29
CA PRO A 150 3.04 3.00 -20.66
C PRO A 150 4.11 1.91 -20.75
N ALA A 151 5.06 1.85 -19.81
CA ALA A 151 6.07 0.81 -19.75
C ALA A 151 5.52 -0.58 -19.36
N LEU A 152 4.26 -0.68 -18.95
CA LEU A 152 3.57 -1.93 -18.66
C LEU A 152 2.82 -2.50 -19.88
N GLU A 153 2.68 -1.74 -20.97
CA GLU A 153 2.06 -2.27 -22.18
C GLU A 153 2.85 -3.47 -22.72
N PRO A 154 2.17 -4.54 -23.17
CA PRO A 154 2.83 -5.67 -23.81
C PRO A 154 3.56 -5.16 -25.08
N GLN A 155 4.85 -5.46 -25.18
CA GLN A 155 5.62 -5.24 -26.41
C GLN A 155 5.29 -6.31 -27.43
#